data_ae05a3d59b015ffb0fdf7bdb4ae3eba9
#
_entry.id   ae05a3d59b015ffb0fdf7bdb4ae3eba9
#
_cell.length_a   1.000
_cell.length_b   1.000
_cell.length_c   1.000
_cell.angle_alpha   90.00
_cell.angle_beta   90.00
_cell.angle_gamma   90.00
#
_symmetry.space_group_name_H-M   'P 1'
#
loop_
_entity.id
_entity.type
_entity.pdbx_description
1 polymer ?
#
loop_
_entity_poly.entity_id
_entity_poly.type
_entity_poly.pdbx_seq_one_letter_code
_entity_poly.pdbx_strand_id
1 'polypeptide(L)'
;GMVGTVPIHLLHEDAGEKVPSFDELLIDVGAADKQTAEAIAPVGSFAYFSESYIAFGDGKICAKALDDRIGCMLMIELLQSELEADTWFCFQVQEEVGLRGAACTGSRVQPDRVLVLEATTAADLDGVTGDKRVCVLGDGPVVSFMDGATIYDRALYRMARETADENGIPSQTKTAIAGGNDAGALQRAGQGSAALAVTLPVYPLRRLCGAAVRYRRYPCTIGRPFA
;
A
#
# COMPACT_ATOMS: atom_id res chain seq x y z
N GLY A 1 19.72 -9.57 -13.71
CA GLY A 1 20.27 -8.52 -14.55
C GLY A 1 20.50 -7.23 -13.79
N MET A 2 21.18 -6.30 -14.39
CA MET A 2 21.42 -4.96 -13.83
C MET A 2 20.86 -3.91 -14.77
N VAL A 3 20.16 -2.92 -14.23
CA VAL A 3 19.73 -1.75 -15.02
C VAL A 3 20.94 -0.86 -15.22
N GLY A 4 21.35 -0.70 -16.46
CA GLY A 4 22.47 0.13 -16.88
C GLY A 4 22.00 1.51 -17.36
N THR A 5 22.75 2.54 -17.02
CA THR A 5 22.58 3.89 -17.56
C THR A 5 23.93 4.44 -17.98
N VAL A 6 23.92 5.41 -18.89
CA VAL A 6 25.15 6.12 -19.24
C VAL A 6 25.65 6.85 -17.99
N PRO A 7 26.95 6.69 -17.60
CA PRO A 7 27.50 7.40 -16.47
C PRO A 7 27.34 8.91 -16.60
N ILE A 8 27.04 9.60 -15.50
CA ILE A 8 26.71 11.02 -15.49
C ILE A 8 27.84 11.91 -16.11
N HIS A 9 29.07 11.52 -15.95
CA HIS A 9 30.24 12.25 -16.50
C HIS A 9 30.44 12.08 -18.03
N LEU A 10 29.65 11.18 -18.65
CA LEU A 10 29.58 10.99 -20.09
C LEU A 10 28.33 11.60 -20.71
N LEU A 11 27.42 12.14 -19.89
CA LEU A 11 26.28 12.90 -20.37
C LEU A 11 26.70 14.33 -20.73
N HIS A 12 26.10 14.92 -21.76
CA HIS A 12 26.25 16.35 -22.03
C HIS A 12 25.68 17.17 -20.87
N GLU A 13 26.18 18.38 -20.64
CA GLU A 13 25.82 19.23 -19.49
C GLU A 13 24.30 19.45 -19.31
N ASP A 14 23.56 19.46 -20.41
CA ASP A 14 22.11 19.64 -20.41
C ASP A 14 21.32 18.33 -20.14
N ALA A 15 21.97 17.16 -20.11
CA ALA A 15 21.29 15.86 -19.97
C ALA A 15 21.20 15.37 -18.51
N GLY A 16 21.86 16.05 -17.55
CA GLY A 16 22.00 15.60 -16.16
C GLY A 16 20.70 15.61 -15.33
N GLU A 17 19.67 16.34 -15.77
CA GLU A 17 18.39 16.45 -15.04
C GLU A 17 17.27 15.59 -15.63
N LYS A 18 17.46 15.00 -16.81
CA LYS A 18 16.44 14.21 -17.48
C LYS A 18 16.43 12.77 -16.95
N VAL A 19 15.30 12.36 -16.38
CA VAL A 19 15.07 10.95 -16.05
C VAL A 19 14.91 10.16 -17.35
N PRO A 20 15.70 9.08 -17.59
CA PRO A 20 15.54 8.25 -18.78
C PRO A 20 14.11 7.73 -18.94
N SER A 21 13.60 7.76 -20.16
CA SER A 21 12.34 7.10 -20.48
C SER A 21 12.49 5.58 -20.41
N PHE A 22 11.36 4.85 -20.34
CA PHE A 22 11.41 3.38 -20.33
C PHE A 22 12.10 2.79 -21.58
N ASP A 23 11.98 3.44 -22.71
CA ASP A 23 12.61 3.02 -23.98
C ASP A 23 14.14 3.19 -23.98
N GLU A 24 14.66 4.01 -23.09
CA GLU A 24 16.11 4.28 -22.92
C GLU A 24 16.74 3.36 -21.85
N LEU A 25 15.92 2.60 -21.12
CA LEU A 25 16.43 1.71 -20.07
C LEU A 25 16.93 0.39 -20.67
N LEU A 26 18.13 0.02 -20.29
CA LEU A 26 18.75 -1.23 -20.68
C LEU A 26 18.95 -2.11 -19.44
N ILE A 27 18.65 -3.40 -19.60
CA ILE A 27 18.91 -4.41 -18.56
C ILE A 27 19.98 -5.34 -19.07
N ASP A 28 21.15 -5.26 -18.49
CA ASP A 28 22.25 -6.19 -18.75
C ASP A 28 21.92 -7.53 -18.06
N VAL A 29 21.79 -8.58 -18.85
CA VAL A 29 21.54 -9.94 -18.38
C VAL A 29 22.81 -10.80 -18.39
N GLY A 30 23.98 -10.22 -18.63
CA GLY A 30 25.27 -10.90 -18.70
C GLY A 30 25.46 -11.72 -19.99
N ALA A 31 24.72 -11.41 -21.03
CA ALA A 31 24.83 -12.10 -22.32
C ALA A 31 25.87 -11.47 -23.21
N ALA A 32 26.66 -12.29 -23.92
CA ALA A 32 27.67 -11.82 -24.85
C ALA A 32 27.12 -11.40 -26.22
N ASP A 33 25.95 -11.89 -26.58
CA ASP A 33 25.30 -11.65 -27.86
C ASP A 33 23.77 -11.73 -27.77
N LYS A 34 23.10 -11.35 -28.85
CA LYS A 34 21.64 -11.33 -28.94
C LYS A 34 21.03 -12.70 -28.73
N GLN A 35 21.61 -13.76 -29.28
CA GLN A 35 21.07 -15.12 -29.19
C GLN A 35 21.07 -15.60 -27.74
N THR A 36 22.16 -15.36 -27.03
CA THR A 36 22.29 -15.66 -25.59
C THR A 36 21.30 -14.82 -24.76
N ALA A 37 21.15 -13.54 -25.10
CA ALA A 37 20.19 -12.67 -24.41
C ALA A 37 18.74 -13.14 -24.60
N GLU A 38 18.36 -13.51 -25.83
CA GLU A 38 17.03 -14.03 -26.14
C GLU A 38 16.76 -15.38 -25.46
N ALA A 39 17.78 -16.20 -25.25
CA ALA A 39 17.64 -17.46 -24.50
C ALA A 39 17.39 -17.23 -23.00
N ILE A 40 17.97 -16.16 -22.42
CA ILE A 40 17.77 -15.78 -21.01
C ILE A 40 16.45 -15.05 -20.82
N ALA A 41 16.17 -14.08 -21.69
CA ALA A 41 15.02 -13.19 -21.59
C ALA A 41 14.39 -12.99 -23.00
N PRO A 42 13.53 -13.89 -23.46
CA PRO A 42 12.80 -13.74 -24.72
C PRO A 42 11.98 -12.44 -24.75
N VAL A 43 11.74 -11.91 -25.95
CA VAL A 43 10.86 -10.74 -26.14
C VAL A 43 9.49 -11.00 -25.51
N GLY A 44 9.01 -10.06 -24.70
CA GLY A 44 7.80 -10.20 -23.92
C GLY A 44 8.01 -10.69 -22.48
N SER A 45 9.27 -10.96 -22.09
CA SER A 45 9.61 -11.23 -20.69
C SER A 45 9.39 -10.02 -19.80
N PHE A 46 8.99 -10.28 -18.57
CA PHE A 46 8.84 -9.22 -17.53
C PHE A 46 10.11 -9.10 -16.71
N ALA A 47 10.46 -7.86 -16.37
CA ALA A 47 11.53 -7.57 -15.44
C ALA A 47 10.92 -7.02 -14.15
N TYR A 48 11.36 -7.56 -13.02
CA TYR A 48 10.94 -7.13 -11.69
C TYR A 48 12.18 -6.75 -10.88
N PHE A 49 12.00 -5.79 -10.00
CA PHE A 49 13.05 -5.54 -9.01
C PHE A 49 13.23 -6.75 -8.11
N SER A 50 14.48 -7.02 -7.76
CA SER A 50 14.82 -8.12 -6.85
C SER A 50 14.01 -8.04 -5.57
N GLU A 51 13.41 -9.16 -5.18
CA GLU A 51 12.71 -9.25 -3.91
C GLU A 51 13.73 -9.30 -2.78
N SER A 52 13.61 -8.39 -1.84
CA SER A 52 14.40 -8.35 -0.63
C SER A 52 13.50 -8.13 0.58
N TYR A 53 13.75 -8.87 1.63
CA TYR A 53 13.17 -8.63 2.94
C TYR A 53 14.30 -8.27 3.89
N ILE A 54 14.22 -7.13 4.54
CA ILE A 54 15.21 -6.66 5.50
C ILE A 54 14.49 -6.23 6.76
N ALA A 55 14.81 -6.88 7.87
CA ALA A 55 14.44 -6.38 9.19
C ALA A 55 15.57 -5.49 9.71
N PHE A 56 15.25 -4.29 10.21
CA PHE A 56 16.24 -3.34 10.69
C PHE A 56 15.69 -2.43 11.79
N GLY A 57 16.60 -1.83 12.54
CA GLY A 57 16.26 -0.93 13.63
C GLY A 57 15.32 -1.59 14.65
N ASP A 58 14.45 -0.80 15.25
CA ASP A 58 13.45 -1.25 16.21
C ASP A 58 12.15 -1.63 15.50
N GLY A 59 11.98 -2.92 15.19
CA GLY A 59 10.74 -3.49 14.62
C GLY A 59 10.37 -2.96 13.24
N LYS A 60 11.33 -2.46 12.45
CA LYS A 60 11.10 -2.00 11.08
C LYS A 60 11.40 -3.08 10.08
N ILE A 61 10.62 -3.15 9.03
CA ILE A 61 10.84 -4.03 7.89
C ILE A 61 10.87 -3.20 6.59
N CYS A 62 11.70 -3.66 5.66
CA CYS A 62 11.70 -3.17 4.29
C CYS A 62 11.52 -4.36 3.37
N ALA A 63 10.55 -4.29 2.48
CA ALA A 63 10.30 -5.30 1.47
C ALA A 63 9.61 -4.69 0.26
N LYS A 64 9.71 -5.39 -0.87
CA LYS A 64 8.99 -5.01 -2.09
C LYS A 64 7.50 -5.14 -1.90
N ALA A 65 6.73 -4.17 -2.42
CA ALA A 65 5.28 -4.20 -2.47
C ALA A 65 4.64 -4.45 -1.08
N LEU A 66 5.15 -3.77 -0.03
CA LEU A 66 4.46 -3.73 1.26
C LEU A 66 3.09 -3.07 1.12
N ASP A 67 2.95 -2.20 0.17
CA ASP A 67 1.72 -1.71 -0.39
C ASP A 67 1.32 -2.65 -1.55
N ASP A 68 0.24 -3.50 -1.47
CA ASP A 68 -0.45 -3.73 -0.20
C ASP A 68 -0.36 -5.19 0.28
N ARG A 69 0.86 -5.72 0.35
CA ARG A 69 1.07 -7.05 0.98
C ARG A 69 0.81 -7.03 2.48
N ILE A 70 0.89 -5.86 3.12
CA ILE A 70 0.63 -5.75 4.55
C ILE A 70 -0.86 -5.90 4.87
N GLY A 71 -1.74 -5.30 4.08
CA GLY A 71 -3.18 -5.49 4.20
C GLY A 71 -3.59 -6.93 3.91
N CYS A 72 -2.97 -7.55 2.90
CA CYS A 72 -3.17 -8.99 2.63
C CYS A 72 -2.78 -9.86 3.84
N MET A 73 -1.66 -9.57 4.50
CA MET A 73 -1.21 -10.29 5.69
C MET A 73 -2.22 -10.14 6.83
N LEU A 74 -2.71 -8.94 7.08
CA LEU A 74 -3.72 -8.69 8.11
C LEU A 74 -5.02 -9.45 7.82
N MET A 75 -5.47 -9.48 6.57
CA MET A 75 -6.64 -10.27 6.19
C MET A 75 -6.43 -11.76 6.42
N ILE A 76 -5.23 -12.30 6.14
CA ILE A 76 -4.89 -13.70 6.42
C ILE A 76 -4.91 -13.98 7.93
N GLU A 77 -4.39 -13.08 8.76
CA GLU A 77 -4.47 -13.21 10.22
C GLU A 77 -5.92 -13.20 10.71
N LEU A 78 -6.77 -12.33 10.17
CA LEU A 78 -8.20 -12.30 10.48
C LEU A 78 -8.93 -13.57 10.04
N LEU A 79 -8.61 -14.11 8.87
CA LEU A 79 -9.16 -15.40 8.39
C LEU A 79 -8.86 -16.59 9.31
N GLN A 80 -7.78 -16.51 10.07
CA GLN A 80 -7.36 -17.54 11.04
C GLN A 80 -7.99 -17.33 12.43
N SER A 81 -8.75 -16.25 12.62
CA SER A 81 -9.45 -15.96 13.87
C SER A 81 -10.93 -16.34 13.81
N GLU A 82 -11.58 -16.44 14.96
CA GLU A 82 -13.04 -16.53 15.02
C GLU A 82 -13.65 -15.14 14.81
N LEU A 83 -14.61 -15.06 13.91
CA LEU A 83 -15.34 -13.83 13.60
C LEU A 83 -16.80 -13.96 14.00
N GLU A 84 -17.35 -12.91 14.58
CA GLU A 84 -18.74 -12.90 15.08
C GLU A 84 -19.78 -12.62 13.97
N ALA A 85 -19.32 -12.21 12.78
CA ALA A 85 -20.20 -11.84 11.67
C ALA A 85 -19.78 -12.56 10.38
N ASP A 86 -20.73 -12.78 9.50
CA ASP A 86 -20.49 -13.27 8.14
C ASP A 86 -19.58 -12.28 7.42
N THR A 87 -18.38 -12.72 7.08
CA THR A 87 -17.33 -11.86 6.54
C THR A 87 -16.80 -12.39 5.21
N TRP A 88 -16.76 -11.53 4.21
CA TRP A 88 -16.12 -11.78 2.92
C TRP A 88 -14.74 -11.16 2.90
N PHE A 89 -13.72 -11.96 2.64
CA PHE A 89 -12.35 -11.50 2.43
C PHE A 89 -12.06 -11.42 0.94
N CYS A 90 -11.93 -10.22 0.42
CA CYS A 90 -11.76 -9.95 -1.00
C CYS A 90 -10.35 -9.45 -1.28
N PHE A 91 -9.46 -10.33 -1.72
CA PHE A 91 -8.13 -9.95 -2.19
C PHE A 91 -8.25 -9.41 -3.61
N GLN A 92 -8.16 -8.11 -3.75
CA GLN A 92 -8.37 -7.42 -5.00
C GLN A 92 -7.14 -7.48 -5.90
N VAL A 93 -7.36 -7.32 -7.19
CA VAL A 93 -6.31 -7.24 -8.20
C VAL A 93 -6.38 -5.91 -8.93
N GLN A 94 -5.24 -5.46 -9.45
CA GLN A 94 -5.16 -4.24 -10.26
C GLN A 94 -5.64 -2.98 -9.53
N GLU A 95 -5.35 -2.88 -8.23
CA GLU A 95 -5.60 -1.66 -7.45
C GLU A 95 -4.77 -0.51 -8.02
N GLU A 96 -3.45 -0.67 -8.15
CA GLU A 96 -2.45 0.29 -8.61
C GLU A 96 -2.65 0.83 -10.04
N VAL A 97 -3.52 0.19 -10.81
CA VAL A 97 -3.81 0.56 -12.21
C VAL A 97 -5.27 0.97 -12.41
N GLY A 98 -5.93 1.40 -11.35
CA GLY A 98 -7.25 2.02 -11.40
C GLY A 98 -8.37 1.28 -10.68
N LEU A 99 -8.08 0.58 -9.58
CA LEU A 99 -9.07 -0.04 -8.66
C LEU A 99 -9.99 -1.05 -9.37
N ARG A 100 -9.46 -1.78 -10.37
CA ARG A 100 -10.27 -2.55 -11.32
C ARG A 100 -10.93 -3.75 -10.68
N GLY A 101 -10.22 -4.45 -9.79
CA GLY A 101 -10.74 -5.61 -9.06
C GLY A 101 -11.91 -5.23 -8.17
N ALA A 102 -11.79 -4.16 -7.42
CA ALA A 102 -12.84 -3.67 -6.53
C ALA A 102 -14.15 -3.33 -7.26
N ALA A 103 -14.04 -2.70 -8.43
CA ALA A 103 -15.21 -2.41 -9.25
C ALA A 103 -15.98 -3.68 -9.67
N CYS A 104 -15.27 -4.78 -9.93
CA CYS A 104 -15.88 -6.07 -10.25
C CYS A 104 -16.49 -6.75 -9.03
N THR A 105 -15.82 -6.68 -7.88
CA THR A 105 -16.29 -7.27 -6.63
C THR A 105 -17.58 -6.62 -6.15
N GLY A 106 -17.67 -5.30 -6.23
CA GLY A 106 -18.86 -4.56 -5.84
C GLY A 106 -20.15 -4.99 -6.55
N SER A 107 -20.05 -5.61 -7.73
CA SER A 107 -21.20 -6.14 -8.44
C SER A 107 -21.66 -7.52 -7.94
N ARG A 108 -20.83 -8.24 -7.20
CA ARG A 108 -21.06 -9.63 -6.76
C ARG A 108 -21.34 -9.76 -5.27
N VAL A 109 -20.62 -8.99 -4.47
CA VAL A 109 -20.75 -8.97 -3.01
C VAL A 109 -21.50 -7.70 -2.65
N GLN A 110 -22.59 -7.83 -1.90
CA GLN A 110 -23.42 -6.70 -1.44
C GLN A 110 -23.33 -6.61 0.10
N PRO A 111 -22.21 -6.09 0.62
CA PRO A 111 -22.00 -6.02 2.05
C PRO A 111 -22.74 -4.84 2.67
N ASP A 112 -23.19 -4.97 3.90
CA ASP A 112 -23.70 -3.86 4.69
C ASP A 112 -22.60 -2.85 5.03
N ARG A 113 -21.38 -3.36 5.25
CA ARG A 113 -20.21 -2.57 5.63
C ARG A 113 -18.96 -3.06 4.90
N VAL A 114 -18.07 -2.14 4.61
CA VAL A 114 -16.78 -2.41 3.96
C VAL A 114 -15.65 -1.89 4.83
N LEU A 115 -14.69 -2.75 5.13
CA LEU A 115 -13.42 -2.36 5.71
C LEU A 115 -12.31 -2.59 4.69
N VAL A 116 -11.59 -1.54 4.33
CA VAL A 116 -10.43 -1.63 3.46
C VAL A 116 -9.18 -1.56 4.32
N LEU A 117 -8.33 -2.58 4.20
CA LEU A 117 -7.00 -2.63 4.80
C LEU A 117 -5.99 -2.31 3.71
N GLU A 118 -5.12 -1.34 3.96
CA GLU A 118 -4.27 -0.75 2.93
C GLU A 118 -2.99 -0.17 3.54
N ALA A 119 -2.04 0.23 2.72
CA ALA A 119 -0.91 1.03 3.14
C ALA A 119 -1.15 2.53 2.85
N THR A 120 -0.46 3.41 3.55
CA THR A 120 -0.49 4.85 3.26
C THR A 120 0.88 5.48 3.44
N THR A 121 1.21 6.43 2.58
CA THR A 121 2.46 7.18 2.68
C THR A 121 2.50 7.98 3.97
N ALA A 122 3.52 7.74 4.81
CA ALA A 122 3.68 8.48 6.06
C ALA A 122 4.07 9.94 5.82
N ALA A 123 4.96 10.20 4.87
CA ALA A 123 5.59 11.51 4.65
C ALA A 123 6.26 12.09 5.92
N ASP A 124 6.68 11.22 6.83
CA ASP A 124 7.32 11.56 8.11
C ASP A 124 8.84 11.65 7.90
N LEU A 125 9.27 12.68 7.18
CA LEU A 125 10.65 12.94 6.79
C LEU A 125 11.11 14.29 7.33
N ASP A 126 12.42 14.43 7.53
CA ASP A 126 13.03 15.72 7.88
C ASP A 126 12.63 16.82 6.89
N GLY A 127 12.23 17.97 7.42
CA GLY A 127 11.76 19.10 6.62
C GLY A 127 10.29 19.03 6.19
N VAL A 128 9.60 17.92 6.44
CA VAL A 128 8.14 17.82 6.23
C VAL A 128 7.40 18.13 7.52
N THR A 129 6.62 19.20 7.51
CA THR A 129 5.90 19.69 8.71
C THR A 129 4.44 19.99 8.40
N GLY A 130 3.63 20.05 9.45
CA GLY A 130 2.20 20.42 9.36
C GLY A 130 1.42 19.45 8.48
N ASP A 131 0.52 19.99 7.68
CA ASP A 131 -0.45 19.24 6.87
C ASP A 131 0.18 18.36 5.78
N LYS A 132 1.48 18.55 5.51
CA LYS A 132 2.21 17.73 4.55
C LYS A 132 2.65 16.39 5.15
N ARG A 133 2.73 16.29 6.47
CA ARG A 133 3.00 15.03 7.18
C ARG A 133 1.68 14.27 7.30
N VAL A 134 1.50 13.26 6.48
CA VAL A 134 0.24 12.49 6.39
C VAL A 134 -0.04 11.72 7.68
N CYS A 135 0.99 11.08 8.22
CA CYS A 135 0.98 10.32 9.47
C CYS A 135 2.42 10.06 9.93
N VAL A 136 2.59 9.45 11.09
CA VAL A 136 3.90 9.14 11.68
C VAL A 136 4.12 7.63 11.68
N LEU A 137 5.31 7.21 11.24
CA LEU A 137 5.69 5.80 11.25
C LEU A 137 5.94 5.33 12.69
N GLY A 138 5.15 4.38 13.14
CA GLY A 138 5.26 3.79 14.48
C GLY A 138 4.21 4.25 15.47
N ASP A 139 3.41 5.28 15.16
CA ASP A 139 2.33 5.79 16.01
C ASP A 139 0.99 5.07 15.80
N GLY A 140 1.05 3.86 15.22
CA GLY A 140 -0.09 2.98 15.03
C GLY A 140 -0.78 3.14 13.66
N PRO A 141 -1.84 2.35 13.43
CA PRO A 141 -2.62 2.42 12.21
C PRO A 141 -3.30 3.78 12.03
N VAL A 142 -3.57 4.09 10.77
CA VAL A 142 -4.16 5.36 10.36
C VAL A 142 -5.60 5.13 9.94
N VAL A 143 -6.54 5.79 10.60
CA VAL A 143 -7.96 5.76 10.25
C VAL A 143 -8.28 6.97 9.39
N SER A 144 -8.79 6.73 8.18
CA SER A 144 -9.11 7.79 7.25
C SER A 144 -10.58 8.19 7.38
N PHE A 145 -10.87 9.50 7.40
CA PHE A 145 -12.23 10.02 7.29
C PHE A 145 -12.56 10.49 5.88
N MET A 146 -11.54 10.81 5.09
CA MET A 146 -11.66 11.21 3.68
C MET A 146 -10.32 11.00 2.96
N ASP A 147 -10.38 10.71 1.68
CA ASP A 147 -9.26 10.76 0.73
C ASP A 147 -9.68 11.42 -0.59
N GLY A 148 -8.86 11.32 -1.63
CA GLY A 148 -9.13 11.94 -2.94
C GLY A 148 -10.30 11.30 -3.71
N ALA A 149 -10.74 10.11 -3.32
CA ALA A 149 -11.78 9.34 -4.02
C ALA A 149 -12.99 8.99 -3.16
N THR A 150 -12.89 9.12 -1.83
CA THR A 150 -13.84 8.54 -0.87
C THR A 150 -14.09 9.48 0.29
N ILE A 151 -15.35 9.65 0.67
CA ILE A 151 -15.77 10.15 1.99
C ILE A 151 -16.25 8.94 2.78
N TYR A 152 -15.54 8.63 3.85
CA TYR A 152 -15.79 7.45 4.67
C TYR A 152 -16.98 7.63 5.61
N ASP A 153 -17.56 6.50 6.03
CA ASP A 153 -18.66 6.52 6.99
C ASP A 153 -18.21 7.07 8.35
N ARG A 154 -18.93 8.09 8.82
CA ARG A 154 -18.59 8.78 10.07
C ARG A 154 -18.76 7.91 11.30
N ALA A 155 -19.75 7.01 11.29
CA ALA A 155 -20.02 6.13 12.42
C ALA A 155 -18.93 5.06 12.53
N LEU A 156 -18.51 4.47 11.41
CA LEU A 156 -17.41 3.51 11.36
C LEU A 156 -16.08 4.17 11.74
N TYR A 157 -15.81 5.38 11.24
CA TYR A 157 -14.62 6.13 11.64
C TYR A 157 -14.55 6.35 13.16
N ARG A 158 -15.66 6.85 13.74
CA ARG A 158 -15.74 7.10 15.17
C ARG A 158 -15.55 5.81 15.96
N MET A 159 -16.27 4.76 15.59
CA MET A 159 -16.17 3.45 16.24
C MET A 159 -14.73 2.90 16.21
N ALA A 160 -14.03 3.00 15.08
CA ALA A 160 -12.64 2.55 15.00
C ALA A 160 -11.73 3.33 15.95
N ARG A 161 -11.91 4.64 16.05
CA ARG A 161 -11.15 5.48 16.98
C ARG A 161 -11.47 5.18 18.45
N GLU A 162 -12.73 5.06 18.78
CA GLU A 162 -13.19 4.71 20.13
C GLU A 162 -12.69 3.30 20.53
N THR A 163 -12.78 2.33 19.62
CA THR A 163 -12.24 0.97 19.87
C THR A 163 -10.74 1.00 20.12
N ALA A 164 -9.99 1.80 19.36
CA ALA A 164 -8.55 1.94 19.57
C ALA A 164 -8.25 2.54 20.96
N ASP A 165 -8.94 3.62 21.33
CA ASP A 165 -8.75 4.30 22.61
C ASP A 165 -9.13 3.40 23.80
N GLU A 166 -10.26 2.69 23.74
CA GLU A 166 -10.73 1.76 24.77
C GLU A 166 -9.77 0.59 25.01
N ASN A 167 -9.06 0.17 23.97
CA ASN A 167 -8.11 -0.96 24.04
C ASN A 167 -6.65 -0.51 24.16
N GLY A 168 -6.37 0.78 24.32
CA GLY A 168 -5.01 1.31 24.42
C GLY A 168 -4.18 1.10 23.15
N ILE A 169 -4.81 0.99 21.99
CA ILE A 169 -4.15 0.83 20.70
C ILE A 169 -3.80 2.21 20.13
N PRO A 170 -2.51 2.54 19.97
CA PRO A 170 -2.14 3.78 19.30
C PRO A 170 -2.76 3.85 17.92
N SER A 171 -3.39 4.94 17.59
CA SER A 171 -3.98 5.12 16.27
C SER A 171 -3.97 6.59 15.85
N GLN A 172 -3.98 6.85 14.56
CA GLN A 172 -3.87 8.18 13.98
C GLN A 172 -5.03 8.44 13.03
N THR A 173 -5.29 9.72 12.79
CA THR A 173 -6.16 10.16 11.68
C THR A 173 -5.28 10.61 10.51
N LYS A 174 -5.63 10.23 9.29
CA LYS A 174 -4.98 10.74 8.09
C LYS A 174 -5.20 12.25 7.97
N THR A 175 -4.13 13.02 7.98
CA THR A 175 -4.22 14.50 7.98
C THR A 175 -4.32 15.10 6.58
N ALA A 176 -3.81 14.40 5.55
CA ALA A 176 -3.83 14.88 4.17
C ALA A 176 -4.91 14.15 3.36
N ILE A 177 -5.68 14.92 2.60
CA ILE A 177 -6.66 14.41 1.63
C ILE A 177 -5.90 14.13 0.34
N ALA A 178 -5.38 12.93 0.19
CA ALA A 178 -4.59 12.54 -0.98
C ALA A 178 -4.74 11.05 -1.24
N GLY A 179 -4.50 10.64 -2.50
CA GLY A 179 -4.63 9.28 -2.95
C GLY A 179 -6.09 8.81 -2.98
N GLY A 180 -6.27 7.52 -3.06
CA GLY A 180 -7.55 6.81 -3.03
C GLY A 180 -7.25 5.33 -2.88
N ASN A 181 -8.27 4.51 -2.66
CA ASN A 181 -8.16 3.06 -2.58
C ASN A 181 -9.46 2.40 -3.05
N ASP A 182 -9.54 1.10 -2.90
CA ASP A 182 -10.67 0.27 -3.34
C ASP A 182 -12.03 0.70 -2.80
N ALA A 183 -12.11 1.37 -1.64
CA ALA A 183 -13.38 1.89 -1.12
C ALA A 183 -14.06 2.85 -2.09
N GLY A 184 -13.30 3.70 -2.78
CA GLY A 184 -13.86 4.63 -3.77
C GLY A 184 -14.48 3.92 -4.98
N ALA A 185 -13.90 2.81 -5.43
CA ALA A 185 -14.49 2.01 -6.50
C ALA A 185 -15.75 1.29 -6.05
N LEU A 186 -15.76 0.74 -4.85
CA LEU A 186 -16.93 0.07 -4.24
C LEU A 186 -18.08 1.05 -4.04
N GLN A 187 -17.83 2.26 -3.55
CA GLN A 187 -18.87 3.29 -3.40
C GLN A 187 -19.46 3.69 -4.76
N ARG A 188 -18.64 3.86 -5.78
CA ARG A 188 -19.14 4.17 -7.15
C ARG A 188 -19.95 3.02 -7.75
N ALA A 189 -19.65 1.78 -7.39
CA ALA A 189 -20.45 0.62 -7.77
C ALA A 189 -21.77 0.46 -6.97
N GLY A 190 -22.08 1.42 -6.12
CA GLY A 190 -23.29 1.39 -5.27
C GLY A 190 -23.16 0.49 -4.05
N GLN A 191 -21.94 0.03 -3.74
CA GLN A 191 -21.62 -0.80 -2.59
C GLN A 191 -20.80 -0.01 -1.58
N GLY A 192 -20.92 -0.38 -0.32
CA GLY A 192 -20.06 0.23 0.69
C GLY A 192 -20.39 1.69 0.99
N SER A 193 -21.69 2.05 1.07
CA SER A 193 -22.11 3.33 1.64
C SER A 193 -21.54 3.52 3.05
N ALA A 194 -21.39 2.41 3.80
CA ALA A 194 -20.68 2.36 5.07
C ALA A 194 -19.28 1.75 4.86
N ALA A 195 -18.34 2.52 4.32
CA ALA A 195 -16.95 2.13 4.12
C ALA A 195 -16.02 2.85 5.10
N LEU A 196 -14.95 2.15 5.50
CA LEU A 196 -13.83 2.67 6.29
C LEU A 196 -12.53 2.17 5.71
N ALA A 197 -11.49 3.00 5.69
CA ALA A 197 -10.13 2.57 5.43
C ALA A 197 -9.27 2.70 6.70
N VAL A 198 -8.62 1.59 7.04
CA VAL A 198 -7.59 1.53 8.07
C VAL A 198 -6.28 1.16 7.38
N THR A 199 -5.31 2.04 7.44
CA THR A 199 -4.07 1.91 6.68
C THR A 199 -2.86 1.86 7.59
N LEU A 200 -1.80 1.21 7.13
CA LEU A 200 -0.52 1.18 7.82
C LEU A 200 0.44 2.21 7.21
N PRO A 201 1.13 3.01 8.05
CA PRO A 201 2.11 3.97 7.56
C PRO A 201 3.28 3.27 6.87
N VAL A 202 3.65 3.72 5.67
CA VAL A 202 4.80 3.24 4.92
C VAL A 202 5.65 4.39 4.41
N TYR A 203 6.95 4.16 4.25
CA TYR A 203 7.84 5.06 3.50
C TYR A 203 8.04 4.52 2.08
N PRO A 204 7.54 5.19 1.05
CA PRO A 204 7.88 4.84 -0.31
C PRO A 204 9.36 5.20 -0.57
N LEU A 205 10.20 4.19 -0.78
CA LEU A 205 11.60 4.38 -1.09
C LEU A 205 11.78 4.49 -2.61
N ARG A 206 11.99 5.69 -3.12
CA ARG A 206 12.14 5.96 -4.56
C ARG A 206 13.35 5.28 -5.21
N ARG A 207 14.36 4.85 -4.45
CA ARG A 207 15.61 4.28 -5.00
C ARG A 207 15.85 2.81 -4.64
N LEU A 208 15.13 2.31 -3.65
CA LEU A 208 15.16 0.90 -3.28
C LEU A 208 13.72 0.44 -3.36
N CYS A 209 13.46 -0.51 -4.20
CA CYS A 209 12.10 -1.02 -4.47
C CYS A 209 11.50 -1.70 -3.26
N GLY A 210 11.09 -0.91 -2.31
CA GLY A 210 10.51 -1.35 -1.06
C GLY A 210 9.94 -0.19 -0.27
N ALA A 211 9.08 -0.51 0.65
CA ALA A 211 8.58 0.39 1.66
C ALA A 211 9.12 -0.05 3.03
N ALA A 212 9.34 0.89 3.95
CA ALA A 212 9.66 0.58 5.33
C ALA A 212 8.40 0.71 6.17
N VAL A 213 8.11 -0.31 6.95
CA VAL A 213 6.96 -0.36 7.85
C VAL A 213 7.45 -0.71 9.25
N ARG A 214 6.88 -0.10 10.28
CA ARG A 214 7.00 -0.59 11.64
C ARG A 214 5.79 -1.48 11.93
N TYR A 215 6.04 -2.78 12.07
CA TYR A 215 5.02 -3.74 12.47
C TYR A 215 5.11 -4.02 13.97
N ARG A 216 4.00 -3.87 14.67
CA ARG A 216 3.86 -4.30 16.06
C ARG A 216 2.58 -5.13 16.16
N ARG A 217 2.73 -6.37 16.56
CA ARG A 217 1.58 -7.24 16.80
C ARG A 217 0.88 -6.78 18.08
N TYR A 218 -0.31 -6.22 17.95
CA TYR A 218 -1.23 -6.07 19.06
C TYR A 218 -2.13 -7.30 19.10
N PRO A 219 -2.48 -7.86 20.28
CA PRO A 219 -3.48 -8.90 20.35
C PRO A 219 -4.76 -8.37 19.72
N CYS A 220 -5.29 -9.14 18.77
CA CYS A 220 -6.55 -8.80 18.11
C CYS A 220 -7.68 -8.99 19.14
N THR A 221 -8.02 -7.94 19.85
CA THR A 221 -9.26 -7.89 20.63
C THR A 221 -10.34 -7.34 19.71
N ILE A 222 -10.94 -8.24 18.93
CA ILE A 222 -12.21 -7.94 18.27
C ILE A 222 -13.27 -7.97 19.37
N GLY A 223 -13.39 -6.86 20.07
CA GLY A 223 -14.32 -6.70 21.16
C GLY A 223 -15.49 -5.81 20.76
N ARG A 224 -16.57 -6.41 20.51
CA ARG A 224 -18.02 -6.10 20.49
C ARG A 224 -18.66 -6.29 19.14
N PRO A 225 -19.81 -7.00 19.10
CA PRO A 225 -20.62 -7.11 17.92
C PRO A 225 -21.08 -5.71 17.47
N PHE A 226 -21.09 -5.51 16.17
CA PHE A 226 -21.71 -4.34 15.56
C PHE A 226 -23.23 -4.47 15.76
N ALA A 227 -23.77 -3.84 16.78
CA ALA A 227 -25.20 -3.68 16.96
C ALA A 227 -25.74 -2.56 16.05
#